data_1f62564ed93507b198ea53b6af2cc754
#
_entry.id   1f62564ed93507b198ea53b6af2cc754
#
_cell.length_a   1.000
_cell.length_b   1.000
_cell.length_c   1.000
_cell.angle_alpha   90.00
_cell.angle_beta   90.00
_cell.angle_gamma   90.00
#
_symmetry.space_group_name_H-M   'P 1'
#
loop_
_entity.id
_entity.type
_entity.pdbx_description
1 polymer ?
#
loop_
_entity_poly.entity_id
_entity_poly.type
_entity_poly.pdbx_seq_one_letter_code
_entity_poly.pdbx_strand_id
1 'polypeptide(L)'
;SDEGVNPVSGTGGTADYLYESPDVLILWEEFAAVSGQDVQQYDYSYFPNGRENRVTETLSFRIRNAAEVREYAIPAFEGQRFACRGGRLILSPLYTYMVVDVQLRQQIENCDIWLCDAQGSRYEVASGSAAMPDEQGFETYTSLLSPMETLPDTLQLLLGTYGPFEPLESIAFQPEAK
;
A
#
# COMPACT_ATOMS: atom_id res chain seq x y z
N SER A 1 -27.55 -2.07 11.07
CA SER A 1 -26.47 -2.92 10.56
C SER A 1 -25.38 -1.99 10.08
N ASP A 2 -24.36 -1.83 10.92
CA ASP A 2 -23.13 -1.10 10.57
C ASP A 2 -22.41 -1.92 9.50
N GLU A 3 -22.52 -1.50 8.25
CA GLU A 3 -21.61 -1.92 7.22
C GLU A 3 -20.26 -1.27 7.54
N GLY A 4 -19.34 -2.11 8.01
CA GLY A 4 -18.04 -1.66 8.48
C GLY A 4 -17.31 -0.87 7.40
N VAL A 5 -17.15 0.42 7.65
CA VAL A 5 -16.17 1.24 6.97
C VAL A 5 -14.82 0.65 7.35
N ASN A 6 -14.19 -0.08 6.45
CA ASN A 6 -12.80 -0.45 6.64
C ASN A 6 -11.99 0.85 6.66
N PRO A 7 -11.41 1.23 7.80
CA PRO A 7 -10.48 2.34 7.80
C PRO A 7 -9.38 2.00 6.80
N VAL A 8 -9.02 2.95 5.96
CA VAL A 8 -7.82 2.84 5.13
C VAL A 8 -6.67 2.71 6.12
N SER A 9 -6.22 1.48 6.37
CA SER A 9 -5.13 1.24 7.30
C SER A 9 -3.89 1.86 6.69
N GLY A 10 -3.42 2.88 7.38
CA GLY A 10 -2.23 3.67 7.23
C GLY A 10 -1.30 3.34 6.09
N THR A 11 -1.54 3.88 4.94
CA THR A 11 -0.47 4.14 4.01
C THR A 11 0.29 5.31 4.61
N GLY A 12 1.55 5.10 4.97
CA GLY A 12 2.42 6.16 5.42
C GLY A 12 2.55 7.20 4.32
N GLY A 13 1.68 8.20 4.33
CA GLY A 13 1.80 9.39 3.52
C GLY A 13 2.89 10.26 4.11
N THR A 14 3.60 10.99 3.27
CA THR A 14 4.42 12.11 3.72
C THR A 14 3.46 13.18 4.20
N ALA A 15 3.36 13.36 5.52
CA ALA A 15 2.64 14.49 6.08
C ALA A 15 3.59 15.68 6.10
N ASP A 16 3.26 16.72 5.37
CA ASP A 16 3.91 18.00 5.49
C ASP A 16 3.03 18.93 6.33
N TYR A 17 3.60 19.72 7.23
CA TYR A 17 2.84 20.62 8.09
C TYR A 17 3.42 22.01 8.07
N LEU A 18 2.55 22.99 8.03
CA LEU A 18 2.89 24.41 8.15
C LEU A 18 2.09 25.04 9.28
N TYR A 19 2.77 25.68 10.23
CA TYR A 19 2.11 26.57 11.18
C TYR A 19 1.91 27.93 10.53
N GLU A 20 0.70 28.26 10.15
CA GLU A 20 0.35 29.58 9.62
C GLU A 20 0.26 30.62 10.75
N SER A 21 -0.14 30.16 11.93
CA SER A 21 -0.17 30.94 13.18
C SER A 21 -0.12 29.99 14.38
N PRO A 22 0.04 30.46 15.62
CA PRO A 22 0.01 29.61 16.81
C PRO A 22 -1.26 28.75 16.94
N ASP A 23 -2.36 29.20 16.32
CA ASP A 23 -3.68 28.56 16.43
C ASP A 23 -4.09 27.82 15.14
N VAL A 24 -3.28 27.86 14.07
CA VAL A 24 -3.62 27.27 12.78
C VAL A 24 -2.50 26.35 12.31
N LEU A 25 -2.81 25.06 12.27
CA LEU A 25 -1.98 24.01 11.66
C LEU A 25 -2.60 23.62 10.33
N ILE A 26 -1.83 23.75 9.25
CA ILE A 26 -2.19 23.23 7.94
C ILE A 26 -1.47 21.91 7.76
N LEU A 27 -2.24 20.85 7.52
CA LEU A 27 -1.73 19.52 7.26
C LEU A 27 -2.08 19.13 5.83
N TRP A 28 -1.09 18.65 5.08
CA TRP A 28 -1.29 18.04 3.78
C TRP A 28 -0.97 16.56 3.86
N GLU A 29 -1.91 15.76 3.47
CA GLU A 29 -1.70 14.32 3.31
C GLU A 29 -2.18 13.86 1.93
N GLU A 30 -1.38 13.02 1.27
CA GLU A 30 -1.74 12.40 0.01
C GLU A 30 -2.15 10.94 0.26
N PHE A 31 -3.30 10.56 -0.27
CA PHE A 31 -3.83 9.21 -0.12
C PHE A 31 -4.07 8.56 -1.47
N ALA A 32 -3.83 7.25 -1.55
CA ALA A 32 -4.30 6.46 -2.66
C ALA A 32 -5.83 6.42 -2.66
N ALA A 33 -6.45 6.77 -3.79
CA ALA A 33 -7.90 6.65 -3.94
C ALA A 33 -8.29 5.17 -3.86
N VAL A 34 -9.20 4.85 -2.93
CA VAL A 34 -9.82 3.52 -2.86
C VAL A 34 -11.03 3.52 -3.79
N SER A 35 -11.04 2.60 -4.77
CA SER A 35 -12.15 2.49 -5.73
C SER A 35 -13.48 2.20 -5.02
N GLY A 36 -14.54 2.88 -5.45
CA GLY A 36 -15.93 2.57 -5.08
C GLY A 36 -16.46 3.26 -3.82
N GLN A 37 -15.72 4.17 -3.18
CA GLN A 37 -16.22 4.92 -2.03
C GLN A 37 -16.32 6.43 -2.31
N ASP A 38 -17.54 6.97 -2.29
CA ASP A 38 -17.81 8.41 -2.44
C ASP A 38 -17.55 9.20 -1.14
N VAL A 39 -17.47 8.52 0.00
CA VAL A 39 -17.26 9.13 1.32
C VAL A 39 -16.11 8.41 2.00
N GLN A 40 -15.12 9.17 2.43
CA GLN A 40 -14.04 8.66 3.27
C GLN A 40 -14.13 9.31 4.65
N GLN A 41 -13.97 8.47 5.67
CA GLN A 41 -13.81 8.91 7.05
C GLN A 41 -12.34 8.73 7.44
N TYR A 42 -11.82 9.71 8.11
CA TYR A 42 -10.43 9.79 8.49
C TYR A 42 -10.31 10.08 9.98
N ASP A 43 -9.65 9.19 10.71
CA ASP A 43 -9.32 9.42 12.10
C ASP A 43 -7.92 10.00 12.20
N TYR A 44 -7.85 11.31 12.41
CA TYR A 44 -6.59 12.02 12.62
C TYR A 44 -6.24 12.02 14.10
N SER A 45 -5.05 11.53 14.43
CA SER A 45 -4.54 11.54 15.80
C SER A 45 -3.32 12.42 15.92
N TYR A 46 -3.33 13.33 16.88
CA TYR A 46 -2.20 14.20 17.17
C TYR A 46 -1.90 14.28 18.68
N PHE A 47 -0.74 14.77 19.03
CA PHE A 47 -0.24 14.81 20.39
C PHE A 47 0.10 16.26 20.81
N PRO A 48 -0.88 17.05 21.24
CA PRO A 48 -0.69 18.50 21.45
C PRO A 48 0.33 18.86 22.54
N ASN A 49 0.51 17.98 23.53
CA ASN A 49 1.36 18.21 24.69
C ASN A 49 2.26 17.00 25.02
N GLY A 50 2.76 16.31 23.99
CA GLY A 50 3.58 15.12 24.11
C GLY A 50 2.79 13.81 24.01
N ARG A 51 3.52 12.69 23.91
CA ARG A 51 2.97 11.36 23.56
C ARG A 51 1.89 10.81 24.49
N GLU A 52 1.75 11.35 25.68
CA GLU A 52 0.76 10.89 26.68
C GLU A 52 -0.65 11.46 26.44
N ASN A 53 -0.78 12.52 25.64
CA ASN A 53 -2.05 13.21 25.39
C ASN A 53 -2.47 13.08 23.94
N ARG A 54 -2.83 11.85 23.54
CA ARG A 54 -3.36 11.60 22.20
C ARG A 54 -4.77 12.17 22.07
N VAL A 55 -4.99 13.03 21.10
CA VAL A 55 -6.30 13.50 20.65
C VAL A 55 -6.59 12.88 19.30
N THR A 56 -7.79 12.32 19.14
CA THR A 56 -8.24 11.75 17.86
C THR A 56 -9.49 12.51 17.42
N GLU A 57 -9.44 13.05 16.21
CA GLU A 57 -10.54 13.73 15.56
C GLU A 57 -10.95 12.93 14.32
N THR A 58 -12.24 12.69 14.15
CA THR A 58 -12.77 12.04 12.96
C THR A 58 -13.17 13.08 11.94
N LEU A 59 -12.50 13.07 10.80
CA LEU A 59 -12.81 13.92 9.65
C LEU A 59 -13.60 13.11 8.62
N SER A 60 -14.75 13.63 8.22
CA SER A 60 -15.54 13.02 7.15
C SER A 60 -15.59 13.97 5.96
N PHE A 61 -15.14 13.48 4.80
CA PHE A 61 -15.18 14.25 3.56
C PHE A 61 -15.61 13.41 2.38
N ARG A 62 -16.21 14.06 1.40
CA ARG A 62 -16.56 13.43 0.14
C ARG A 62 -15.46 13.66 -0.86
N ILE A 63 -14.93 12.55 -1.42
CA ILE A 63 -13.99 12.59 -2.52
C ILE A 63 -14.78 12.37 -3.80
N ARG A 64 -14.66 13.29 -4.75
CA ARG A 64 -15.02 12.99 -6.13
C ARG A 64 -13.81 12.30 -6.76
N ASN A 65 -13.96 11.02 -7.06
CA ASN A 65 -13.03 10.37 -7.97
C ASN A 65 -13.21 10.99 -9.36
N ALA A 66 -12.36 11.96 -9.68
CA ALA A 66 -12.35 12.60 -11.00
C ALA A 66 -11.58 11.77 -12.03
N ALA A 67 -10.93 10.70 -11.61
CA ALA A 67 -10.06 9.87 -12.43
C ALA A 67 -10.59 8.44 -12.52
N GLU A 68 -10.40 7.83 -13.68
CA GLU A 68 -10.65 6.41 -13.89
C GLU A 68 -9.63 5.60 -13.06
N VAL A 69 -10.15 4.82 -12.12
CA VAL A 69 -9.37 3.88 -11.33
C VAL A 69 -9.58 2.48 -11.90
N ARG A 70 -8.50 1.79 -12.23
CA ARG A 70 -8.53 0.42 -12.77
C ARG A 70 -7.96 -0.53 -11.73
N GLU A 71 -8.67 -1.60 -11.47
CA GLU A 71 -8.24 -2.63 -10.52
C GLU A 71 -7.92 -3.93 -11.25
N TYR A 72 -6.82 -4.57 -10.84
CA TYR A 72 -6.36 -5.84 -11.34
C TYR A 72 -6.07 -6.78 -10.19
N ALA A 73 -6.43 -8.05 -10.33
CA ALA A 73 -6.07 -9.07 -9.37
C ALA A 73 -4.63 -9.55 -9.60
N ILE A 74 -3.93 -9.79 -8.49
CA ILE A 74 -2.69 -10.57 -8.46
C ILE A 74 -3.10 -11.98 -8.07
N PRO A 75 -2.84 -13.02 -8.89
CA PRO A 75 -3.22 -14.39 -8.60
C PRO A 75 -2.46 -14.95 -7.40
N ALA A 76 -3.01 -15.99 -6.78
CA ALA A 76 -2.29 -16.76 -5.79
C ALA A 76 -1.23 -17.64 -6.45
N PHE A 77 -0.09 -17.83 -5.79
CA PHE A 77 0.98 -18.71 -6.25
C PHE A 77 1.86 -19.21 -5.09
N GLU A 78 2.60 -20.27 -5.38
CA GLU A 78 3.51 -20.92 -4.44
C GLU A 78 4.94 -20.85 -4.98
N GLY A 79 5.85 -20.28 -4.19
CA GLY A 79 7.28 -20.28 -4.45
C GLY A 79 8.07 -21.15 -3.47
N GLN A 80 9.38 -21.19 -3.64
CA GLN A 80 10.28 -21.92 -2.76
C GLN A 80 10.52 -21.18 -1.44
N ARG A 81 10.62 -19.86 -1.49
CA ARG A 81 10.91 -19.00 -0.34
C ARG A 81 9.69 -18.24 0.18
N PHE A 82 8.70 -17.99 -0.68
CA PHE A 82 7.47 -17.34 -0.29
C PHE A 82 6.27 -17.86 -1.06
N ALA A 83 5.09 -17.71 -0.47
CA ALA A 83 3.80 -17.92 -1.10
C ALA A 83 3.03 -16.62 -1.14
N CYS A 84 2.21 -16.44 -2.16
CA CYS A 84 1.25 -15.34 -2.26
C CYS A 84 -0.16 -15.92 -2.27
N ARG A 85 -1.02 -15.46 -1.36
CA ARG A 85 -2.43 -15.87 -1.30
C ARG A 85 -3.28 -15.10 -2.32
N GLY A 86 -2.70 -14.08 -2.94
CA GLY A 86 -3.30 -13.18 -3.89
C GLY A 86 -3.14 -11.74 -3.49
N GLY A 87 -3.66 -10.84 -4.32
CA GLY A 87 -3.57 -9.42 -4.07
C GLY A 87 -4.29 -8.60 -5.12
N ARG A 88 -3.97 -7.32 -5.15
CA ARG A 88 -4.53 -6.37 -6.12
C ARG A 88 -3.55 -5.27 -6.47
N LEU A 89 -3.67 -4.79 -7.69
CA LEU A 89 -3.07 -3.55 -8.18
C LEU A 89 -4.19 -2.57 -8.48
N ILE A 90 -4.09 -1.37 -7.98
CA ILE A 90 -5.04 -0.27 -8.24
C ILE A 90 -4.27 0.83 -8.95
N LEU A 91 -4.60 1.06 -10.22
CA LEU A 91 -3.98 2.08 -11.05
C LEU A 91 -4.82 3.35 -10.99
N SER A 92 -4.20 4.45 -10.65
CA SER A 92 -4.75 5.79 -10.74
C SER A 92 -3.78 6.72 -11.49
N PRO A 93 -4.21 7.90 -11.94
CA PRO A 93 -3.30 8.85 -12.59
C PRO A 93 -2.20 9.38 -11.68
N LEU A 94 -2.36 9.29 -10.35
CA LEU A 94 -1.39 9.80 -9.39
C LEU A 94 -0.42 8.72 -8.92
N TYR A 95 -0.92 7.50 -8.67
CA TYR A 95 -0.13 6.39 -8.11
C TYR A 95 -0.67 5.05 -8.58
N THR A 96 0.19 4.05 -8.54
CA THR A 96 -0.19 2.63 -8.56
C THR A 96 -0.09 2.10 -7.14
N TYR A 97 -1.17 1.51 -6.64
CA TYR A 97 -1.22 0.93 -5.31
C TYR A 97 -1.23 -0.59 -5.39
N MET A 98 -0.26 -1.23 -4.73
CA MET A 98 -0.15 -2.68 -4.64
C MET A 98 -0.52 -3.13 -3.23
N VAL A 99 -1.35 -4.15 -3.13
CA VAL A 99 -1.63 -4.88 -1.89
C VAL A 99 -1.49 -6.35 -2.17
N VAL A 100 -0.64 -7.05 -1.43
CA VAL A 100 -0.40 -8.49 -1.58
C VAL A 100 -0.30 -9.18 -0.22
N ASP A 101 -0.87 -10.36 -0.10
CA ASP A 101 -0.75 -11.20 1.07
C ASP A 101 0.33 -12.25 0.83
N VAL A 102 1.42 -12.17 1.59
CA VAL A 102 2.61 -13.00 1.41
C VAL A 102 2.95 -13.76 2.69
N GLN A 103 3.28 -15.03 2.55
CA GLN A 103 3.84 -15.85 3.62
C GLN A 103 5.29 -16.22 3.30
N LEU A 104 6.23 -15.84 4.15
CA LEU A 104 7.61 -16.28 4.03
C LEU A 104 7.76 -17.71 4.52
N ARG A 105 8.43 -18.55 3.73
CA ARG A 105 8.71 -19.95 4.08
C ARG A 105 9.81 -20.13 5.12
N GLN A 106 10.60 -19.10 5.32
CA GLN A 106 11.67 -19.04 6.30
C GLN A 106 11.85 -17.61 6.79
N GLN A 107 12.35 -17.45 7.98
CA GLN A 107 12.67 -16.12 8.49
C GLN A 107 13.83 -15.52 7.71
N ILE A 108 13.63 -14.35 7.14
CA ILE A 108 14.63 -13.59 6.39
C ILE A 108 14.64 -12.18 6.99
N GLU A 109 15.82 -11.77 7.48
CA GLU A 109 15.98 -10.42 8.03
C GLU A 109 16.07 -9.38 6.91
N ASN A 110 15.52 -8.20 7.15
CA ASN A 110 15.62 -7.06 6.22
C ASN A 110 15.16 -7.41 4.79
N CYS A 111 14.05 -8.13 4.67
CA CYS A 111 13.45 -8.42 3.36
C CYS A 111 12.20 -7.59 3.11
N ASP A 112 11.85 -7.49 1.84
CA ASP A 112 10.63 -6.83 1.36
C ASP A 112 10.15 -7.48 0.06
N ILE A 113 8.95 -7.09 -0.36
CA ILE A 113 8.32 -7.54 -1.60
C ILE A 113 8.22 -6.37 -2.57
N TRP A 114 8.82 -6.51 -3.74
CA TRP A 114 8.79 -5.51 -4.81
C TRP A 114 7.97 -5.98 -6.00
N LEU A 115 7.31 -5.04 -6.64
CA LEU A 115 6.78 -5.23 -8.00
C LEU A 115 7.88 -4.95 -9.01
N CYS A 116 8.02 -5.83 -9.99
CA CYS A 116 8.99 -5.71 -11.09
C CYS A 116 8.30 -5.90 -12.43
N ASP A 117 8.92 -5.36 -13.48
CA ASP A 117 8.57 -5.67 -14.86
C ASP A 117 9.00 -7.10 -15.25
N ALA A 118 8.69 -7.50 -16.48
CA ALA A 118 9.05 -8.82 -16.99
C ALA A 118 10.58 -9.05 -17.12
N GLN A 119 11.37 -7.98 -17.10
CA GLN A 119 12.84 -8.00 -17.14
C GLN A 119 13.46 -8.03 -15.74
N GLY A 120 12.63 -7.92 -14.69
CA GLY A 120 13.09 -7.88 -13.31
C GLY A 120 13.50 -6.49 -12.81
N SER A 121 13.23 -5.42 -13.58
CA SER A 121 13.44 -4.05 -13.13
C SER A 121 12.36 -3.67 -12.12
N ARG A 122 12.77 -3.19 -10.95
CA ARG A 122 11.84 -2.81 -9.88
C ARG A 122 11.15 -1.49 -10.19
N TYR A 123 9.85 -1.45 -9.92
CA TYR A 123 9.14 -0.17 -9.88
C TYR A 123 9.54 0.63 -8.65
N GLU A 124 9.62 1.94 -8.80
CA GLU A 124 9.96 2.83 -7.69
C GLU A 124 8.82 2.86 -6.66
N VAL A 125 9.20 2.69 -5.41
CA VAL A 125 8.28 2.71 -4.26
C VAL A 125 8.39 4.05 -3.56
N ALA A 126 7.31 4.82 -3.55
CA ALA A 126 7.20 6.09 -2.83
C ALA A 126 7.02 5.85 -1.32
N SER A 127 6.21 4.86 -0.96
CA SER A 127 6.05 4.40 0.43
C SER A 127 5.55 2.96 0.46
N GLY A 128 5.80 2.27 1.58
CA GLY A 128 5.33 0.91 1.78
C GLY A 128 5.20 0.56 3.25
N SER A 129 4.41 -0.46 3.53
CA SER A 129 4.26 -1.03 4.87
C SER A 129 3.93 -2.51 4.79
N ALA A 130 4.26 -3.25 5.85
CA ALA A 130 3.82 -4.61 6.05
C ALA A 130 3.00 -4.68 7.35
N ALA A 131 1.86 -5.37 7.31
CA ALA A 131 1.09 -5.66 8.50
C ALA A 131 1.71 -6.84 9.26
N MET A 132 1.37 -6.99 10.54
CA MET A 132 1.73 -8.19 11.30
C MET A 132 1.08 -9.42 10.65
N PRO A 133 1.76 -10.60 10.71
CA PRO A 133 1.23 -11.82 10.14
C PRO A 133 -0.11 -12.21 10.77
N ASP A 134 -1.02 -12.73 9.95
CA ASP A 134 -2.28 -13.31 10.41
C ASP A 134 -2.06 -14.69 11.05
N GLU A 135 -3.15 -15.34 11.50
CA GLU A 135 -3.11 -16.66 12.13
C GLU A 135 -2.53 -17.76 11.23
N GLN A 136 -2.53 -17.55 9.91
CA GLN A 136 -1.96 -18.46 8.91
C GLN A 136 -0.52 -18.09 8.54
N GLY A 137 0.01 -17.00 9.11
CA GLY A 137 1.36 -16.51 8.87
C GLY A 137 1.50 -15.67 7.59
N PHE A 138 0.38 -15.17 7.00
CA PHE A 138 0.43 -14.23 5.90
C PHE A 138 0.53 -12.80 6.41
N GLU A 139 1.46 -12.05 5.86
CA GLU A 139 1.62 -10.62 6.05
C GLU A 139 1.05 -9.87 4.84
N THR A 140 0.31 -8.80 5.08
CA THR A 140 -0.17 -7.95 4.00
C THR A 140 0.86 -6.86 3.73
N TYR A 141 1.50 -6.94 2.56
CA TYR A 141 2.39 -5.90 2.05
C TYR A 141 1.60 -4.90 1.24
N THR A 142 1.81 -3.63 1.52
CA THR A 142 1.23 -2.52 0.77
C THR A 142 2.34 -1.63 0.24
N SER A 143 2.26 -1.25 -1.04
CA SER A 143 3.23 -0.35 -1.65
C SER A 143 2.54 0.68 -2.53
N LEU A 144 2.94 1.92 -2.36
CA LEU A 144 2.60 3.03 -3.21
C LEU A 144 3.72 3.21 -4.23
N LEU A 145 3.41 2.98 -5.50
CA LEU A 145 4.36 2.98 -6.61
C LEU A 145 4.13 4.20 -7.50
N SER A 146 5.13 4.57 -8.27
CA SER A 146 4.96 5.55 -9.34
C SER A 146 3.78 5.19 -10.25
N PRO A 147 3.06 6.18 -10.82
CA PRO A 147 1.88 5.91 -11.62
C PRO A 147 2.22 5.09 -12.87
N MET A 148 1.37 4.11 -13.18
CA MET A 148 1.45 3.30 -14.39
C MET A 148 0.29 3.67 -15.31
N GLU A 149 0.57 4.21 -16.49
CA GLU A 149 -0.46 4.51 -17.49
C GLU A 149 -1.09 3.23 -18.04
N THR A 150 -0.26 2.21 -18.25
CA THR A 150 -0.67 0.89 -18.73
C THR A 150 0.03 -0.19 -17.91
N LEU A 151 -0.70 -1.27 -17.65
CA LEU A 151 -0.13 -2.41 -16.97
C LEU A 151 0.50 -3.36 -18.00
N PRO A 152 1.75 -3.82 -17.79
CA PRO A 152 2.34 -4.86 -18.63
C PRO A 152 1.57 -6.19 -18.53
N ASP A 153 1.58 -6.98 -19.61
CA ASP A 153 0.95 -8.31 -19.62
C ASP A 153 1.56 -9.27 -18.60
N THR A 154 2.84 -9.07 -18.27
CA THR A 154 3.57 -9.88 -17.30
C THR A 154 4.30 -8.98 -16.32
N LEU A 155 4.09 -9.24 -15.05
CA LEU A 155 4.76 -8.63 -13.92
C LEU A 155 5.42 -9.71 -13.08
N GLN A 156 6.28 -9.31 -12.14
CA GLN A 156 6.89 -10.21 -11.19
C GLN A 156 6.74 -9.65 -9.77
N LEU A 157 6.46 -10.53 -8.81
CA LEU A 157 6.73 -10.24 -7.40
C LEU A 157 8.12 -10.76 -7.06
N LEU A 158 8.94 -9.89 -6.52
CA LEU A 158 10.31 -10.15 -6.14
C LEU A 158 10.47 -10.06 -4.63
N LEU A 159 10.83 -11.16 -4.00
CA LEU A 159 11.35 -11.18 -2.64
C LEU A 159 12.84 -10.86 -2.69
N GLY A 160 13.30 -9.93 -1.89
CA GLY A 160 14.72 -9.59 -1.78
C GLY A 160 15.05 -8.96 -0.42
N THR A 161 16.33 -8.69 -0.19
CA THR A 161 16.81 -7.97 0.98
C THR A 161 17.05 -6.50 0.66
N TYR A 162 16.98 -5.64 1.68
CA TYR A 162 17.43 -4.25 1.57
C TYR A 162 18.65 -4.01 2.43
N GLY A 163 19.58 -3.18 1.88
CA GLY A 163 20.71 -2.67 2.58
C GLY A 163 22.09 -3.24 2.47
N PRO A 164 22.65 -4.08 1.58
CA PRO A 164 22.53 -4.03 0.12
C PRO A 164 21.41 -4.90 -0.43
N PHE A 165 20.85 -4.49 -1.56
CA PHE A 165 19.82 -5.23 -2.23
C PHE A 165 20.35 -6.54 -2.81
N GLU A 166 19.71 -7.65 -2.44
CA GLU A 166 19.95 -8.97 -3.01
C GLU A 166 18.61 -9.62 -3.40
N PRO A 167 18.39 -9.93 -4.68
CA PRO A 167 17.20 -10.64 -5.10
C PRO A 167 17.27 -12.09 -4.62
N LEU A 168 16.22 -12.58 -3.94
CA LEU A 168 16.16 -13.93 -3.39
C LEU A 168 15.30 -14.87 -4.21
N GLU A 169 14.12 -14.41 -4.64
CA GLU A 169 13.20 -15.17 -5.47
C GLU A 169 12.28 -14.23 -6.21
N SER A 170 12.01 -14.53 -7.48
CA SER A 170 11.07 -13.78 -8.31
C SER A 170 10.06 -14.73 -8.95
N ILE A 171 8.78 -14.35 -8.90
CA ILE A 171 7.68 -15.14 -9.48
C ILE A 171 6.91 -14.25 -10.44
N ALA A 172 6.86 -14.69 -11.70
CA ALA A 172 6.11 -13.99 -12.73
C ALA A 172 4.61 -14.32 -12.65
N PHE A 173 3.78 -13.33 -12.93
CA PHE A 173 2.34 -13.46 -12.99
C PHE A 173 1.73 -12.57 -14.08
N GLN A 174 0.49 -12.89 -14.48
CA GLN A 174 -0.32 -12.05 -15.35
C GLN A 174 -1.42 -11.40 -14.50
N PRO A 175 -1.50 -10.07 -14.45
CA PRO A 175 -2.56 -9.39 -13.72
C PRO A 175 -3.90 -9.56 -14.46
N GLU A 176 -4.97 -9.83 -13.71
CA GLU A 176 -6.31 -10.04 -14.25
C GLU A 176 -7.18 -8.81 -13.99
N ALA A 177 -7.76 -8.22 -15.05
CA ALA A 177 -8.68 -7.10 -14.90
C ALA A 177 -9.94 -7.55 -14.11
N LYS A 178 -10.37 -6.72 -13.16
CA LYS A 178 -11.60 -6.92 -12.39
C LYS A 178 -12.76 -6.14 -12.95
#